data_c12a5c6ea62b2f83d9f0d3206bd835dd
#
_entry.id   c12a5c6ea62b2f83d9f0d3206bd835dd
#
_cell.length_a   1.000
_cell.length_b   1.000
_cell.length_c   1.000
_cell.angle_alpha   90.00
_cell.angle_beta   90.00
_cell.angle_gamma   90.00
#
_symmetry.space_group_name_H-M   'P 1'
#
loop_
_entity.id
_entity.type
_entity.pdbx_description
1 polymer ?
#
loop_
_entity_poly.entity_id
_entity_poly.type
_entity_poly.pdbx_seq_one_letter_code
_entity_poly.pdbx_strand_id
1 'polypeptide(L)'
;MLRSLSKTTIFQKAHLSTVSHVSPIRMLEFPMAYERAPRRVRHSLPAVLMRAGTSKGLFIHRHDLPASETAWAGPLLAAMGSQGSDARQIDGVGGATSTTSKVAVVSSSTRMGVDVDYTFVQVVVGQEAVDFSGNCGNMCAGVGPFALQEGLVRASPGQKTVS
;
A
#
# COMPACT_ATOMS: atom_id res chain seq x y z
N MET A 1 -53.75 -34.72 -50.55
CA MET A 1 -53.43 -33.90 -51.72
C MET A 1 -52.13 -33.09 -51.42
N LEU A 2 -51.05 -33.61 -51.95
CA LEU A 2 -49.72 -33.02 -51.85
C LEU A 2 -49.54 -32.01 -52.97
N ARG A 3 -49.12 -30.82 -52.68
CA ARG A 3 -48.53 -29.89 -53.66
C ARG A 3 -47.05 -29.61 -53.35
N SER A 4 -46.26 -30.14 -54.28
CA SER A 4 -44.84 -29.87 -54.42
C SER A 4 -44.58 -28.40 -54.71
N LEU A 5 -43.65 -27.78 -53.98
CA LEU A 5 -43.05 -26.49 -54.34
C LEU A 5 -41.58 -26.69 -54.79
N SER A 6 -41.35 -26.38 -56.05
CA SER A 6 -40.06 -26.50 -56.72
C SER A 6 -39.03 -25.48 -56.20
N LYS A 7 -37.82 -25.95 -55.95
CA LYS A 7 -36.65 -25.10 -55.66
C LYS A 7 -36.10 -24.54 -56.96
N THR A 8 -36.12 -23.22 -57.10
CA THR A 8 -35.43 -22.52 -58.19
C THR A 8 -34.05 -22.10 -57.66
N THR A 9 -33.02 -22.75 -58.19
CA THR A 9 -31.61 -22.38 -57.92
C THR A 9 -31.17 -21.34 -58.95
N ILE A 10 -30.86 -20.13 -58.48
CA ILE A 10 -30.28 -19.09 -59.32
C ILE A 10 -28.77 -19.15 -59.10
N PHE A 11 -28.02 -19.58 -60.13
CA PHE A 11 -26.57 -19.43 -60.20
C PHE A 11 -26.23 -18.06 -60.73
N GLN A 12 -25.66 -17.21 -59.86
CA GLN A 12 -25.08 -15.94 -60.26
C GLN A 12 -23.56 -16.12 -60.41
N LYS A 13 -23.10 -16.04 -61.64
CA LYS A 13 -21.70 -16.15 -62.00
C LYS A 13 -20.98 -14.85 -61.61
N ALA A 14 -20.17 -14.89 -60.52
CA ALA A 14 -19.30 -13.79 -60.18
C ALA A 14 -18.03 -13.82 -61.02
N HIS A 15 -17.77 -12.74 -61.74
CA HIS A 15 -16.51 -12.51 -62.43
C HIS A 15 -15.43 -12.25 -61.38
N LEU A 16 -14.41 -13.12 -61.34
CA LEU A 16 -13.17 -12.84 -60.60
C LEU A 16 -12.34 -11.87 -61.46
N SER A 17 -12.30 -10.60 -61.05
CA SER A 17 -11.26 -9.68 -61.43
C SER A 17 -10.01 -9.95 -60.59
N THR A 18 -8.92 -10.24 -61.25
CA THR A 18 -7.59 -10.43 -60.68
C THR A 18 -7.15 -9.18 -59.93
N VAL A 19 -7.14 -9.26 -58.59
CA VAL A 19 -6.46 -8.28 -57.74
C VAL A 19 -5.01 -8.73 -57.57
N SER A 20 -4.15 -8.15 -58.42
CA SER A 20 -2.71 -8.27 -58.26
C SER A 20 -2.23 -7.31 -57.18
N HIS A 21 -1.32 -7.78 -56.35
CA HIS A 21 -0.56 -7.10 -55.32
C HIS A 21 -1.30 -6.86 -53.97
N VAL A 22 -1.45 -7.92 -53.24
CA VAL A 22 -1.45 -7.84 -51.77
C VAL A 22 0.01 -7.99 -51.35
N SER A 23 0.62 -6.88 -50.91
CA SER A 23 1.94 -6.92 -50.26
C SER A 23 1.85 -7.82 -49.02
N PRO A 24 2.83 -8.72 -48.77
CA PRO A 24 2.81 -9.53 -47.57
C PRO A 24 2.82 -8.60 -46.33
N ILE A 25 1.82 -8.76 -45.50
CA ILE A 25 1.78 -8.13 -44.17
C ILE A 25 3.06 -8.57 -43.46
N ARG A 26 3.99 -7.63 -43.29
CA ARG A 26 5.21 -7.85 -42.53
C ARG A 26 4.75 -8.15 -41.11
N MET A 27 4.77 -9.42 -40.70
CA MET A 27 4.62 -9.79 -39.32
C MET A 27 5.67 -9.02 -38.55
N LEU A 28 5.22 -8.05 -37.73
CA LEU A 28 6.08 -7.44 -36.74
C LEU A 28 6.46 -8.58 -35.78
N GLU A 29 7.68 -9.07 -35.91
CA GLU A 29 8.28 -9.92 -34.92
C GLU A 29 8.39 -9.07 -33.65
N PHE A 30 7.41 -9.23 -32.75
CA PHE A 30 7.56 -8.75 -31.39
C PHE A 30 8.70 -9.55 -30.76
N PRO A 31 9.77 -8.90 -30.29
CA PRO A 31 10.81 -9.61 -29.58
C PRO A 31 10.17 -10.26 -28.37
N MET A 32 10.04 -11.58 -28.41
CA MET A 32 9.52 -12.41 -27.30
C MET A 32 10.58 -12.56 -26.20
N ALA A 33 11.31 -11.50 -25.92
CA ALA A 33 12.02 -11.36 -24.67
C ALA A 33 11.07 -10.70 -23.69
N TYR A 34 10.09 -11.48 -23.16
CA TYR A 34 9.45 -11.14 -21.91
C TYR A 34 10.53 -11.28 -20.84
N GLU A 35 11.33 -10.23 -20.72
CA GLU A 35 12.26 -10.09 -19.62
C GLU A 35 11.40 -10.11 -18.34
N ARG A 36 11.50 -11.20 -17.61
CA ARG A 36 10.74 -11.39 -16.39
C ARG A 36 11.07 -10.22 -15.49
N ALA A 37 10.11 -9.30 -15.32
CA ALA A 37 10.25 -8.19 -14.40
C ALA A 37 10.80 -8.72 -13.07
N PRO A 38 11.77 -8.05 -12.45
CA PRO A 38 12.39 -8.53 -11.22
C PRO A 38 11.27 -8.86 -10.23
N ARG A 39 11.35 -10.06 -9.67
CA ARG A 39 10.32 -10.58 -8.75
C ARG A 39 10.20 -9.59 -7.61
N ARG A 40 9.05 -8.92 -7.50
CA ARG A 40 8.80 -7.98 -6.40
C ARG A 40 8.95 -8.74 -5.09
N VAL A 41 9.94 -8.35 -4.30
CA VAL A 41 10.15 -8.91 -2.97
C VAL A 41 9.02 -8.39 -2.09
N ARG A 42 8.26 -9.29 -1.50
CA ARG A 42 7.23 -8.92 -0.52
C ARG A 42 7.92 -8.65 0.81
N HIS A 43 7.69 -7.49 1.37
CA HIS A 43 8.10 -7.16 2.72
C HIS A 43 6.88 -7.26 3.63
N SER A 44 7.07 -7.79 4.84
CA SER A 44 6.08 -7.77 5.91
C SER A 44 6.53 -6.77 6.96
N LEU A 45 5.66 -5.85 7.35
CA LEU A 45 5.88 -4.91 8.43
C LEU A 45 4.80 -5.16 9.49
N PRO A 46 5.15 -5.80 10.62
CA PRO A 46 4.21 -5.97 11.74
C PRO A 46 3.76 -4.62 12.27
N ALA A 47 2.46 -4.41 12.36
CA ALA A 47 1.90 -3.14 12.82
C ALA A 47 0.47 -3.31 13.29
N VAL A 48 0.03 -2.44 14.19
CA VAL A 48 -1.36 -2.31 14.62
C VAL A 48 -1.94 -1.04 14.01
N LEU A 49 -2.99 -1.18 13.20
CA LEU A 49 -3.75 -0.03 12.70
C LEU A 49 -4.83 0.31 13.72
N MET A 50 -4.71 1.45 14.37
CA MET A 50 -5.67 1.85 15.39
C MET A 50 -6.02 3.34 15.32
N ARG A 51 -7.18 3.67 15.92
CA ARG A 51 -7.58 5.05 16.17
C ARG A 51 -6.97 5.51 17.50
N ALA A 52 -6.44 6.73 17.49
CA ALA A 52 -5.93 7.41 18.65
C ALA A 52 -6.45 8.85 18.63
N GLY A 53 -7.33 9.18 19.55
CA GLY A 53 -8.09 10.43 19.51
C GLY A 53 -8.83 10.60 18.18
N THR A 54 -8.67 11.73 17.50
CA THR A 54 -9.27 11.99 16.19
C THR A 54 -8.39 11.50 15.02
N SER A 55 -7.21 10.96 15.28
CA SER A 55 -6.31 10.40 14.29
C SER A 55 -6.47 8.89 14.14
N LYS A 56 -6.02 8.37 13.00
CA LYS A 56 -5.83 6.95 12.71
C LYS A 56 -4.40 6.76 12.21
N GLY A 57 -3.71 5.75 12.68
CA GLY A 57 -2.34 5.50 12.25
C GLY A 57 -1.85 4.11 12.56
N LEU A 58 -0.66 3.79 12.07
CA LEU A 58 0.06 2.58 12.39
C LEU A 58 0.83 2.76 13.71
N PHE A 59 0.72 1.77 14.58
CA PHE A 59 1.57 1.62 15.75
C PHE A 59 2.51 0.46 15.49
N ILE A 60 3.82 0.69 15.62
CA ILE A 60 4.87 -0.23 15.19
C ILE A 60 5.89 -0.35 16.32
N HIS A 61 6.31 -1.57 16.61
CA HIS A 61 7.46 -1.77 17.49
C HIS A 61 8.75 -1.26 16.84
N ARG A 62 9.58 -0.58 17.62
CA ARG A 62 10.86 -0.05 17.15
C ARG A 62 11.75 -1.11 16.51
N HIS A 63 11.69 -2.34 17.01
CA HIS A 63 12.51 -3.44 16.51
C HIS A 63 12.07 -4.01 15.15
N ASP A 64 10.83 -3.71 14.72
CA ASP A 64 10.32 -4.12 13.39
C ASP A 64 10.76 -3.16 12.27
N LEU A 65 11.39 -2.04 12.64
CA LEU A 65 11.93 -1.06 11.70
C LEU A 65 13.47 -1.17 11.61
N PRO A 66 14.07 -0.69 10.52
CA PRO A 66 15.52 -0.60 10.40
C PRO A 66 16.17 0.08 11.60
N ALA A 67 17.42 -0.29 11.92
CA ALA A 67 18.15 0.30 13.04
C ALA A 67 18.33 1.81 12.93
N SER A 68 18.58 2.32 11.72
CA SER A 68 18.66 3.74 11.45
C SER A 68 17.29 4.35 11.12
N GLU A 69 16.94 5.44 11.78
CA GLU A 69 15.71 6.19 11.49
C GLU A 69 15.68 6.76 10.07
N THR A 70 16.85 7.08 9.51
CA THR A 70 16.95 7.53 8.12
C THR A 70 16.49 6.49 7.09
N ALA A 71 16.48 5.20 7.48
CA ALA A 71 16.01 4.10 6.63
C ALA A 71 14.50 3.81 6.79
N TRP A 72 13.78 4.52 7.65
CA TRP A 72 12.35 4.28 7.88
C TRP A 72 11.45 4.79 6.75
N ALA A 73 11.90 5.80 6.01
CA ALA A 73 11.08 6.44 4.99
C ALA A 73 10.50 5.42 3.99
N GLY A 74 11.33 4.56 3.40
CA GLY A 74 10.89 3.58 2.41
C GLY A 74 9.77 2.66 2.90
N PRO A 75 9.96 1.89 4.00
CA PRO A 75 8.92 1.04 4.58
C PRO A 75 7.64 1.78 4.96
N LEU A 76 7.74 2.98 5.54
CA LEU A 76 6.59 3.75 5.99
C LEU A 76 5.80 4.35 4.82
N LEU A 77 6.47 4.84 3.79
CA LEU A 77 5.83 5.30 2.55
C LEU A 77 5.10 4.16 1.85
N ALA A 78 5.73 2.98 1.77
CA ALA A 78 5.12 1.79 1.20
C ALA A 78 3.87 1.35 1.98
N ALA A 79 3.97 1.27 3.31
CA ALA A 79 2.85 0.88 4.17
C ALA A 79 1.67 1.85 4.06
N MET A 80 1.92 3.15 3.93
CA MET A 80 0.88 4.16 3.79
C MET A 80 0.35 4.32 2.36
N GLY A 81 1.02 3.76 1.34
CA GLY A 81 0.66 3.93 -0.07
C GLY A 81 1.06 5.30 -0.63
N SER A 82 2.12 5.91 -0.07
CA SER A 82 2.61 7.24 -0.48
C SER A 82 3.83 7.17 -1.41
N GLN A 83 4.20 5.99 -1.88
CA GLN A 83 5.26 5.85 -2.88
C GLN A 83 4.83 6.52 -4.20
N GLY A 84 5.78 7.20 -4.87
CA GLY A 84 5.49 7.92 -6.09
C GLY A 84 4.53 9.11 -5.90
N SER A 85 4.46 9.65 -4.68
CA SER A 85 3.63 10.83 -4.36
C SER A 85 2.11 10.64 -4.57
N ASP A 86 1.58 9.42 -4.45
CA ASP A 86 0.13 9.19 -4.58
C ASP A 86 -0.62 9.82 -3.40
N ALA A 87 -1.34 10.91 -3.69
CA ALA A 87 -2.14 11.62 -2.72
C ALA A 87 -3.38 10.84 -2.25
N ARG A 88 -3.80 9.81 -2.99
CA ARG A 88 -4.95 8.96 -2.63
C ARG A 88 -4.56 7.80 -1.73
N GLN A 89 -3.26 7.45 -1.65
CA GLN A 89 -2.72 6.35 -0.85
C GLN A 89 -3.44 5.01 -1.09
N ILE A 90 -3.79 4.73 -2.35
CA ILE A 90 -4.64 3.58 -2.72
C ILE A 90 -3.95 2.25 -2.39
N ASP A 91 -2.63 2.16 -2.58
CA ASP A 91 -1.87 0.93 -2.40
C ASP A 91 -1.42 0.68 -0.96
N GLY A 92 -1.94 1.45 0.01
CA GLY A 92 -1.57 1.34 1.41
C GLY A 92 -2.73 1.53 2.39
N VAL A 93 -2.39 1.65 3.68
CA VAL A 93 -3.38 1.83 4.76
C VAL A 93 -3.67 3.30 5.09
N GLY A 94 -3.04 4.22 4.40
CA GLY A 94 -3.30 5.65 4.54
C GLY A 94 -4.74 6.00 4.16
N GLY A 95 -5.18 7.19 4.53
CA GLY A 95 -6.55 7.66 4.25
C GLY A 95 -6.57 9.01 3.55
N ALA A 96 -5.53 9.34 2.79
CA ALA A 96 -5.42 10.55 1.98
C ALA A 96 -5.56 11.87 2.75
N THR A 97 -5.39 11.84 4.07
CA THR A 97 -5.40 13.03 4.93
C THR A 97 -4.28 12.98 5.96
N SER A 98 -3.86 14.13 6.48
CA SER A 98 -2.84 14.19 7.51
C SER A 98 -3.25 13.49 8.81
N THR A 99 -4.54 13.41 9.11
CA THR A 99 -5.07 12.74 10.31
C THR A 99 -5.11 11.22 10.18
N THR A 100 -4.96 10.69 8.99
CA THR A 100 -5.02 9.24 8.70
C THR A 100 -3.72 8.67 8.13
N SER A 101 -2.66 9.49 8.06
CA SER A 101 -1.35 9.11 7.49
C SER A 101 -0.23 9.28 8.51
N LYS A 102 -0.43 8.68 9.69
CA LYS A 102 0.44 8.83 10.86
C LYS A 102 1.00 7.50 11.31
N VAL A 103 2.18 7.56 11.90
CA VAL A 103 2.84 6.39 12.51
C VAL A 103 3.31 6.75 13.91
N ALA A 104 3.13 5.82 14.82
CA ALA A 104 3.69 5.81 16.17
C ALA A 104 4.69 4.65 16.26
N VAL A 105 5.95 4.96 16.45
CA VAL A 105 6.99 3.94 16.70
C VAL A 105 7.24 3.88 18.19
N VAL A 106 7.05 2.70 18.79
CA VAL A 106 7.06 2.53 20.24
C VAL A 106 8.06 1.45 20.63
N SER A 107 8.77 1.66 21.73
CA SER A 107 9.63 0.67 22.36
C SER A 107 9.61 0.81 23.88
N SER A 108 10.03 -0.23 24.60
CA SER A 108 10.33 -0.08 26.03
C SER A 108 11.46 0.92 26.19
N SER A 109 11.35 1.76 27.24
CA SER A 109 12.39 2.74 27.55
C SER A 109 13.47 2.13 28.43
N THR A 110 14.70 2.63 28.27
CA THR A 110 15.82 2.33 29.16
C THR A 110 16.03 3.45 30.19
N ARG A 111 15.24 4.53 30.12
CA ARG A 111 15.32 5.67 31.01
C ARG A 111 14.62 5.38 32.34
N MET A 112 15.22 5.76 33.44
CA MET A 112 14.63 5.58 34.76
C MET A 112 13.30 6.34 34.88
N GLY A 113 12.25 5.66 35.33
CA GLY A 113 10.92 6.25 35.54
C GLY A 113 10.13 6.49 34.25
N VAL A 114 10.59 5.96 33.12
CA VAL A 114 9.88 6.01 31.83
C VAL A 114 9.63 4.60 31.34
N ASP A 115 8.38 4.27 31.06
CA ASP A 115 7.97 2.93 30.63
C ASP A 115 8.25 2.71 29.13
N VAL A 116 7.96 3.70 28.29
CA VAL A 116 8.07 3.58 26.84
C VAL A 116 8.69 4.81 26.21
N ASP A 117 9.41 4.60 25.12
CA ASP A 117 9.85 5.63 24.19
C ASP A 117 8.93 5.65 22.97
N TYR A 118 8.58 6.85 22.53
CA TYR A 118 7.66 7.06 21.43
C TYR A 118 8.25 8.04 20.41
N THR A 119 8.26 7.65 19.14
CA THR A 119 8.61 8.52 18.02
C THR A 119 7.39 8.69 17.12
N PHE A 120 6.99 9.94 16.91
CA PHE A 120 5.94 10.28 15.96
C PHE A 120 6.52 10.46 14.57
N VAL A 121 5.80 9.92 13.56
CA VAL A 121 6.13 10.13 12.16
C VAL A 121 4.88 10.53 11.39
N GLN A 122 4.94 11.65 10.68
CA GLN A 122 3.94 12.04 9.72
C GLN A 122 4.35 11.59 8.32
N VAL A 123 3.54 10.78 7.67
CA VAL A 123 3.69 10.52 6.23
C VAL A 123 2.98 11.63 5.49
N VAL A 124 3.71 12.36 4.65
CA VAL A 124 3.18 13.54 3.96
C VAL A 124 2.31 13.09 2.78
N VAL A 125 1.05 13.49 2.80
CA VAL A 125 0.09 13.13 1.73
C VAL A 125 0.45 13.87 0.44
N GLY A 126 0.49 13.13 -0.68
CA GLY A 126 0.84 13.69 -1.99
C GLY A 126 2.32 14.01 -2.20
N GLN A 127 3.18 13.57 -1.26
CA GLN A 127 4.63 13.70 -1.36
C GLN A 127 5.30 12.40 -0.94
N GLU A 128 6.41 12.07 -1.55
CA GLU A 128 7.22 10.91 -1.16
C GLU A 128 8.18 11.32 -0.02
N ALA A 129 7.59 11.72 1.12
CA ALA A 129 8.32 12.24 2.26
C ALA A 129 7.71 11.81 3.59
N VAL A 130 8.57 11.70 4.61
CA VAL A 130 8.19 11.51 6.02
C VAL A 130 8.75 12.66 6.85
N ASP A 131 7.99 13.11 7.84
CA ASP A 131 8.38 14.19 8.74
C ASP A 131 8.44 13.67 10.18
N PHE A 132 9.58 13.83 10.81
CA PHE A 132 9.86 13.45 12.20
C PHE A 132 9.86 14.67 13.14
N SER A 133 9.74 15.88 12.63
CA SER A 133 9.87 17.12 13.44
C SER A 133 8.65 17.39 14.30
N GLY A 134 7.50 16.78 13.95
CA GLY A 134 6.23 17.00 14.63
C GLY A 134 6.03 16.16 15.88
N ASN A 135 5.00 16.51 16.64
CA ASN A 135 4.41 15.68 17.67
C ASN A 135 2.89 15.67 17.49
N CYS A 136 2.22 14.62 17.94
CA CYS A 136 0.77 14.48 17.80
C CYS A 136 0.14 13.94 19.10
N GLY A 137 -0.53 14.84 19.85
CA GLY A 137 -1.23 14.46 21.07
C GLY A 137 -2.28 13.36 20.87
N ASN A 138 -2.96 13.34 19.71
CA ASN A 138 -3.89 12.26 19.38
C ASN A 138 -3.18 10.91 19.27
N MET A 139 -2.06 10.84 18.54
CA MET A 139 -1.30 9.59 18.43
C MET A 139 -0.69 9.18 19.77
N CYS A 140 -0.21 10.15 20.55
CA CYS A 140 0.31 9.91 21.89
C CYS A 140 -0.73 9.23 22.81
N ALA A 141 -2.02 9.60 22.70
CA ALA A 141 -3.09 8.96 23.48
C ALA A 141 -3.26 7.45 23.16
N GLY A 142 -2.79 6.99 22.02
CA GLY A 142 -2.80 5.57 21.65
C GLY A 142 -1.59 4.78 22.15
N VAL A 143 -0.51 5.45 22.57
CA VAL A 143 0.75 4.79 22.95
C VAL A 143 0.57 3.91 24.18
N GLY A 144 -0.09 4.40 25.24
CA GLY A 144 -0.36 3.63 26.45
C GLY A 144 -1.18 2.36 26.18
N PRO A 145 -2.34 2.45 25.53
CA PRO A 145 -3.11 1.27 25.13
C PRO A 145 -2.32 0.27 24.29
N PHE A 146 -1.55 0.75 23.31
CA PHE A 146 -0.69 -0.11 22.49
C PHE A 146 0.38 -0.82 23.34
N ALA A 147 1.07 -0.07 24.21
CA ALA A 147 2.13 -0.62 25.04
C ALA A 147 1.63 -1.70 26.01
N LEU A 148 0.44 -1.54 26.56
CA LEU A 148 -0.20 -2.54 27.41
C LEU A 148 -0.62 -3.79 26.61
N GLN A 149 -1.25 -3.59 25.47
CA GLN A 149 -1.76 -4.66 24.61
C GLN A 149 -0.62 -5.53 24.03
N GLU A 150 0.48 -4.88 23.65
CA GLU A 150 1.66 -5.54 23.08
C GLU A 150 2.66 -6.01 24.17
N GLY A 151 2.33 -5.84 25.45
CA GLY A 151 3.15 -6.33 26.55
C GLY A 151 4.45 -5.58 26.79
N LEU A 152 4.60 -4.37 26.23
CA LEU A 152 5.74 -3.48 26.52
C LEU A 152 5.73 -3.00 27.96
N VAL A 153 4.53 -2.84 28.50
CA VAL A 153 4.28 -2.43 29.89
C VAL A 153 3.34 -3.42 30.56
N ARG A 154 3.59 -3.73 31.83
CA ARG A 154 2.69 -4.54 32.64
C ARG A 154 1.86 -3.63 33.54
N ALA A 155 0.55 -3.69 33.42
CA ALA A 155 -0.34 -2.99 34.33
C ALA A 155 -0.29 -3.65 35.70
N SER A 156 -0.05 -2.86 36.75
CA SER A 156 -0.25 -3.28 38.14
C SER A 156 -1.69 -2.97 38.58
N PRO A 157 -2.29 -3.77 39.43
CA PRO A 157 -3.62 -3.47 40.00
C PRO A 157 -3.65 -2.07 40.59
N GLY A 158 -4.55 -1.23 40.09
CA GLY A 158 -4.68 0.18 40.52
C GLY A 158 -3.80 1.20 39.78
N GLN A 159 -2.89 0.77 38.92
CA GLN A 159 -2.13 1.69 38.06
C GLN A 159 -3.03 2.29 36.97
N LYS A 160 -3.04 3.63 36.88
CA LYS A 160 -3.88 4.37 35.95
C LYS A 160 -3.07 5.08 34.84
N THR A 161 -1.75 5.07 34.92
CA THR A 161 -0.88 5.86 34.05
C THR A 161 0.30 5.03 33.53
N VAL A 162 0.62 5.20 32.26
CA VAL A 162 1.85 4.74 31.59
C VAL A 162 2.71 5.99 31.38
N SER A 163 3.94 5.94 31.79
CA SER A 163 4.90 7.06 31.73
C SER A 163 5.86 6.93 30.55
#